data_eee66350b74f94e97e0d405da23d523f
#
_entry.id   eee66350b74f94e97e0d405da23d523f
#
_cell.length_a   1.000
_cell.length_b   1.000
_cell.length_c   1.000
_cell.angle_alpha   90.00
_cell.angle_beta   90.00
_cell.angle_gamma   90.00
#
_symmetry.space_group_name_H-M   'P 1'
#
loop_
_entity.id
_entity.type
_entity.pdbx_description
1 polymer ?
#
loop_
_entity_poly.entity_id
_entity_poly.type
_entity_poly.pdbx_seq_one_letter_code
_entity_poly.pdbx_strand_id
1 'polypeptide(L)'
;MNVKIFVRTIVVTIFFLTSPHGQSFSGLDDANEQFAQPKPNPNFDFPKDYGPHPNYRIEWWYLTANLNDAYGKEYGVQWTLFRTAVQPFDPAGWASPQIWFAHAAITTKDYHLSTERYARGGIGQAGVEYAPFNAWIDEWSMKGS
;
A
#
# COMPACT_ATOMS: atom_id res chain seq x y z
N MET A 1 -46.48 3.93 36.67
CA MET A 1 -45.37 3.66 35.79
C MET A 1 -44.11 4.10 36.52
N ASN A 2 -43.20 3.19 36.82
CA ASN A 2 -42.09 3.43 37.75
C ASN A 2 -41.01 4.26 37.06
N VAL A 3 -40.74 5.46 37.55
CA VAL A 3 -39.72 6.41 37.01
C VAL A 3 -38.35 5.75 36.81
N LYS A 4 -37.99 4.79 37.67
CA LYS A 4 -36.72 4.04 37.56
C LYS A 4 -36.65 3.15 36.32
N ILE A 5 -37.78 2.64 35.83
CA ILE A 5 -37.84 1.82 34.62
C ILE A 5 -37.69 2.72 33.38
N PHE A 6 -38.28 3.92 33.40
CA PHE A 6 -38.20 4.88 32.31
C PHE A 6 -36.77 5.41 32.10
N VAL A 7 -36.08 5.72 33.21
CA VAL A 7 -34.66 6.16 33.14
C VAL A 7 -33.73 5.07 32.61
N ARG A 8 -33.94 3.80 33.01
CA ARG A 8 -33.16 2.68 32.49
C ARG A 8 -33.39 2.43 31.01
N THR A 9 -34.63 2.57 30.54
CA THR A 9 -34.96 2.41 29.10
C THR A 9 -34.37 3.54 28.26
N ILE A 10 -34.37 4.78 28.75
CA ILE A 10 -33.73 5.92 28.05
C ILE A 10 -32.21 5.75 27.96
N VAL A 11 -31.55 5.31 29.04
CA VAL A 11 -30.08 5.10 29.03
C VAL A 11 -29.70 3.98 28.06
N VAL A 12 -30.46 2.90 27.97
CA VAL A 12 -30.20 1.80 27.03
C VAL A 12 -30.46 2.26 25.59
N THR A 13 -31.50 3.06 25.34
CA THR A 13 -31.82 3.58 23.99
C THR A 13 -30.76 4.57 23.51
N ILE A 14 -30.19 5.40 24.38
CA ILE A 14 -29.12 6.34 24.02
C ILE A 14 -27.83 5.58 23.66
N PHE A 15 -27.54 4.43 24.30
CA PHE A 15 -26.35 3.62 23.97
C PHE A 15 -26.45 2.92 22.60
N PHE A 16 -27.68 2.65 22.11
CA PHE A 16 -27.89 2.07 20.77
C PHE A 16 -27.93 3.10 19.62
N LEU A 17 -28.05 4.39 19.94
CA LEU A 17 -28.07 5.45 18.94
C LEU A 17 -26.65 6.00 18.59
N THR A 18 -25.64 5.66 19.36
CA THR A 18 -24.26 5.86 18.94
C THR A 18 -23.82 4.65 18.13
N SER A 19 -24.23 4.59 16.88
CA SER A 19 -23.51 3.77 15.90
C SER A 19 -22.04 4.15 16.04
N PRO A 20 -21.10 3.20 16.26
CA PRO A 20 -19.70 3.52 16.08
C PRO A 20 -19.59 3.86 14.60
N HIS A 21 -19.55 5.15 14.29
CA HIS A 21 -19.02 5.61 13.04
C HIS A 21 -17.58 5.13 13.12
N GLY A 22 -17.31 4.00 12.42
CA GLY A 22 -15.95 3.65 12.11
C GLY A 22 -15.36 4.92 11.56
N GLN A 23 -14.38 5.49 12.25
CA GLN A 23 -13.61 6.58 11.70
C GLN A 23 -12.91 5.95 10.49
N SER A 24 -13.60 5.98 9.34
CA SER A 24 -12.89 5.93 8.08
C SER A 24 -11.80 6.97 8.23
N PHE A 25 -10.61 6.63 7.82
CA PHE A 25 -9.44 7.49 7.86
C PHE A 25 -9.76 8.78 7.10
N SER A 26 -10.58 9.65 7.70
CA SER A 26 -11.10 10.89 7.09
C SER A 26 -9.97 11.87 6.74
N GLY A 27 -8.81 11.76 7.38
CA GLY A 27 -7.61 12.49 6.96
C GLY A 27 -7.00 12.02 5.64
N LEU A 28 -7.51 10.95 5.03
CA LEU A 28 -7.09 10.52 3.70
C LEU A 28 -7.93 11.16 2.58
N ASP A 29 -9.18 11.54 2.83
CA ASP A 29 -10.06 12.09 1.80
C ASP A 29 -9.68 13.53 1.44
N ASP A 30 -9.42 14.38 2.42
CA ASP A 30 -9.05 15.80 2.19
C ASP A 30 -7.69 15.94 1.47
N ALA A 31 -6.76 15.00 1.72
CA ALA A 31 -5.48 14.95 1.03
C ALA A 31 -5.57 14.37 -0.39
N ASN A 32 -6.63 13.67 -0.74
CA ASN A 32 -6.81 13.05 -2.06
C ASN A 32 -7.10 14.07 -3.17
N GLU A 33 -7.74 15.18 -2.87
CA GLU A 33 -8.09 16.20 -3.89
C GLU A 33 -6.87 16.85 -4.55
N GLN A 34 -5.70 16.81 -3.88
CA GLN A 34 -4.46 17.38 -4.41
C GLN A 34 -3.71 16.39 -5.33
N PHE A 35 -4.03 15.12 -5.31
CA PHE A 35 -3.39 14.09 -6.13
C PHE A 35 -4.19 13.79 -7.39
N ALA A 36 -3.51 13.30 -8.42
CA ALA A 36 -4.17 12.82 -9.62
C ALA A 36 -5.16 11.69 -9.28
N GLN A 37 -6.36 11.80 -9.84
CA GLN A 37 -7.41 10.78 -9.69
C GLN A 37 -7.36 9.80 -10.86
N PRO A 38 -7.60 8.49 -10.61
CA PRO A 38 -7.72 7.51 -11.67
C PRO A 38 -8.82 7.91 -12.67
N LYS A 39 -8.52 7.75 -13.96
CA LYS A 39 -9.48 8.04 -15.04
C LYS A 39 -10.00 6.72 -15.63
N PRO A 40 -11.28 6.65 -16.04
CA PRO A 40 -11.75 5.52 -16.81
C PRO A 40 -11.02 5.48 -18.16
N ASN A 41 -10.75 4.26 -18.65
CA ASN A 41 -10.05 4.03 -19.92
C ASN A 41 -8.68 4.73 -20.01
N PRO A 42 -7.72 4.40 -19.13
CA PRO A 42 -6.40 4.99 -19.18
C PRO A 42 -5.69 4.60 -20.49
N ASN A 43 -4.91 5.53 -21.02
CA ASN A 43 -3.99 5.24 -22.12
C ASN A 43 -2.61 4.95 -21.53
N PHE A 44 -2.09 3.74 -21.75
CA PHE A 44 -0.78 3.32 -21.25
C PHE A 44 0.31 3.53 -22.31
N ASP A 45 1.46 4.01 -21.87
CA ASP A 45 2.66 4.23 -22.68
C ASP A 45 3.82 3.37 -22.13
N PHE A 46 3.92 2.12 -22.60
CA PHE A 46 5.00 1.22 -22.20
C PHE A 46 6.27 1.45 -23.03
N PRO A 47 7.48 1.37 -22.42
CA PRO A 47 7.78 0.92 -21.05
C PRO A 47 7.65 2.00 -19.97
N LYS A 48 7.35 3.25 -20.30
CA LYS A 48 7.34 4.38 -19.39
C LYS A 48 6.42 4.16 -18.18
N ASP A 49 5.23 3.58 -18.40
CA ASP A 49 4.24 3.34 -17.35
C ASP A 49 4.55 2.11 -16.47
N TYR A 50 5.72 1.48 -16.65
CA TYR A 50 6.30 0.62 -15.60
C TYR A 50 6.99 1.41 -14.50
N GLY A 51 7.27 2.70 -14.73
CA GLY A 51 7.91 3.60 -13.79
C GLY A 51 6.96 4.19 -12.75
N PRO A 52 7.47 5.06 -11.88
CA PRO A 52 6.68 5.74 -10.88
C PRO A 52 5.87 6.90 -11.47
N HIS A 53 4.68 7.11 -10.95
CA HIS A 53 3.77 8.21 -11.28
C HIS A 53 3.59 9.10 -10.04
N PRO A 54 4.51 10.01 -9.73
CA PRO A 54 4.53 10.77 -8.48
C PRO A 54 3.31 11.64 -8.25
N ASN A 55 2.52 11.93 -9.29
CA ASN A 55 1.26 12.66 -9.19
C ASN A 55 0.15 11.86 -8.48
N TYR A 56 0.24 10.54 -8.44
CA TYR A 56 -0.67 9.70 -7.69
C TYR A 56 -0.18 9.54 -6.26
N ARG A 57 -1.11 9.44 -5.33
CA ARG A 57 -0.79 9.31 -3.91
C ARG A 57 -0.15 7.97 -3.56
N ILE A 58 -0.65 6.88 -4.14
CA ILE A 58 -0.24 5.51 -3.83
C ILE A 58 -0.01 4.77 -5.15
N GLU A 59 1.08 4.01 -5.20
CA GLU A 59 1.39 3.05 -6.25
C GLU A 59 2.02 1.82 -5.65
N TRP A 60 1.96 0.72 -6.39
CA TRP A 60 2.66 -0.51 -6.01
C TRP A 60 3.07 -1.33 -7.22
N TRP A 61 4.18 -2.02 -7.07
CA TRP A 61 4.71 -3.01 -8.00
C TRP A 61 4.76 -4.34 -7.27
N TYR A 62 4.25 -5.40 -7.86
CA TYR A 62 4.18 -6.68 -7.18
C TYR A 62 4.47 -7.86 -8.11
N LEU A 63 4.98 -8.94 -7.50
CA LEU A 63 5.12 -10.25 -8.09
C LEU A 63 4.48 -11.26 -7.16
N THR A 64 3.67 -12.16 -7.73
CA THR A 64 3.21 -13.37 -7.06
C THR A 64 3.52 -14.56 -7.93
N ALA A 65 4.01 -15.64 -7.33
CA ALA A 65 4.36 -16.86 -8.06
C ALA A 65 4.01 -18.10 -7.24
N ASN A 66 3.49 -19.11 -7.93
CA ASN A 66 3.40 -20.48 -7.43
C ASN A 66 4.52 -21.28 -8.08
N LEU A 67 5.39 -21.82 -7.28
CA LEU A 67 6.62 -22.52 -7.69
C LEU A 67 6.63 -23.94 -7.17
N ASN A 68 7.29 -24.81 -7.91
CA ASN A 68 7.57 -26.17 -7.47
C ASN A 68 9.08 -26.40 -7.50
N ASP A 69 9.61 -27.04 -6.49
CA ASP A 69 10.99 -27.51 -6.55
C ASP A 69 11.12 -28.81 -7.38
N ALA A 70 12.35 -29.28 -7.54
CA ALA A 70 12.64 -30.50 -8.29
C ALA A 70 12.01 -31.78 -7.69
N TYR A 71 11.55 -31.71 -6.45
CA TYR A 71 10.89 -32.82 -5.74
C TYR A 71 9.36 -32.68 -5.71
N GLY A 72 8.82 -31.65 -6.38
CA GLY A 72 7.38 -31.39 -6.44
C GLY A 72 6.81 -30.68 -5.21
N LYS A 73 7.64 -30.15 -4.32
CA LYS A 73 7.18 -29.35 -3.19
C LYS A 73 6.75 -27.97 -3.67
N GLU A 74 5.55 -27.53 -3.25
CA GLU A 74 4.92 -26.28 -3.64
C GLU A 74 5.32 -25.13 -2.74
N TYR A 75 5.53 -23.96 -3.37
CA TYR A 75 5.83 -22.68 -2.71
C TYR A 75 5.00 -21.56 -3.34
N GLY A 76 4.33 -20.79 -2.49
CA GLY A 76 3.80 -19.48 -2.87
C GLY A 76 4.82 -18.40 -2.52
N VAL A 77 5.17 -17.56 -3.48
CA VAL A 77 6.08 -16.43 -3.26
C VAL A 77 5.37 -15.15 -3.63
N GLN A 78 5.51 -14.13 -2.81
CA GLN A 78 5.09 -12.78 -3.16
C GLN A 78 6.12 -11.74 -2.73
N TRP A 79 6.21 -10.70 -3.52
CA TRP A 79 6.95 -9.50 -3.23
C TRP A 79 6.17 -8.28 -3.72
N THR A 80 6.05 -7.25 -2.90
CA THR A 80 5.34 -6.03 -3.25
C THR A 80 6.13 -4.84 -2.74
N LEU A 81 6.39 -3.88 -3.62
CA LEU A 81 6.93 -2.57 -3.30
C LEU A 81 5.81 -1.54 -3.38
N PHE A 82 5.63 -0.78 -2.33
CA PHE A 82 4.66 0.31 -2.24
C PHE A 82 5.36 1.65 -2.19
N ARG A 83 4.77 2.63 -2.84
CA ARG A 83 5.10 4.04 -2.72
C ARG A 83 3.87 4.80 -2.23
N THR A 84 4.06 5.62 -1.21
CA THR A 84 3.03 6.55 -0.72
C THR A 84 3.62 7.95 -0.67
N ALA A 85 2.93 8.93 -1.27
CA ALA A 85 3.29 10.32 -1.22
C ALA A 85 2.48 11.04 -0.13
N VAL A 86 3.16 11.82 0.69
CA VAL A 86 2.53 12.69 1.71
C VAL A 86 2.08 14.01 1.08
N GLN A 87 2.73 14.43 0.00
CA GLN A 87 2.43 15.65 -0.76
C GLN A 87 2.51 15.36 -2.27
N PRO A 88 1.77 16.10 -3.13
CA PRO A 88 1.66 15.80 -4.56
C PRO A 88 2.86 16.26 -5.40
N PHE A 89 3.85 16.91 -4.81
CA PHE A 89 5.10 17.29 -5.46
C PHE A 89 6.27 16.53 -4.82
N ASP A 90 7.29 16.23 -5.58
CA ASP A 90 8.44 15.47 -5.13
C ASP A 90 9.74 16.27 -5.30
N PRO A 91 10.11 17.11 -4.34
CA PRO A 91 11.43 17.70 -4.31
C PRO A 91 12.47 16.58 -4.10
N ALA A 92 13.59 16.69 -4.81
CA ALA A 92 14.65 15.70 -4.70
C ALA A 92 15.33 15.66 -3.33
N GLY A 93 16.02 14.56 -3.04
CA GLY A 93 16.84 14.40 -1.85
C GLY A 93 16.03 14.23 -0.56
N TRP A 94 16.58 14.70 0.53
CA TRP A 94 16.01 14.53 1.87
C TRP A 94 14.67 15.23 2.09
N ALA A 95 14.28 16.14 1.20
CA ALA A 95 12.99 16.82 1.27
C ALA A 95 11.86 16.04 0.58
N SER A 96 12.16 14.92 -0.09
CA SER A 96 11.17 14.08 -0.75
C SER A 96 10.08 13.62 0.24
N PRO A 97 8.79 13.84 -0.09
CA PRO A 97 7.66 13.39 0.73
C PRO A 97 7.26 11.94 0.43
N GLN A 98 8.08 11.22 -0.33
CA GLN A 98 7.81 9.83 -0.71
C GLN A 98 8.23 8.90 0.42
N ILE A 99 7.34 7.97 0.77
CA ILE A 99 7.59 6.89 1.69
C ILE A 99 7.46 5.59 0.91
N TRP A 100 8.46 4.72 1.05
CA TRP A 100 8.50 3.41 0.43
C TRP A 100 8.44 2.32 1.49
N PHE A 101 7.75 1.25 1.19
CA PHE A 101 7.79 0.05 2.01
C PHE A 101 7.57 -1.17 1.13
N ALA A 102 8.12 -2.29 1.54
CA ALA A 102 7.97 -3.53 0.82
C ALA A 102 7.63 -4.68 1.76
N HIS A 103 6.85 -5.61 1.21
CA HIS A 103 6.55 -6.89 1.85
C HIS A 103 7.10 -8.01 0.98
N ALA A 104 7.71 -8.99 1.61
CA ALA A 104 8.07 -10.26 0.98
C ALA A 104 7.52 -11.41 1.81
N ALA A 105 7.01 -12.42 1.16
CA ALA A 105 6.52 -13.62 1.83
C ALA A 105 6.80 -14.89 1.02
N ILE A 106 7.02 -15.98 1.74
CA ILE A 106 7.05 -17.33 1.22
C ILE A 106 6.07 -18.19 2.00
N THR A 107 5.25 -18.95 1.29
CA THR A 107 4.25 -19.83 1.85
C THR A 107 4.48 -21.24 1.34
N THR A 108 4.42 -22.21 2.23
CA THR A 108 4.37 -23.63 1.91
C THR A 108 3.14 -24.27 2.56
N LYS A 109 2.95 -25.56 2.37
CA LYS A 109 1.92 -26.31 3.09
C LYS A 109 2.08 -26.21 4.61
N ASP A 110 3.32 -26.09 5.10
CA ASP A 110 3.65 -26.28 6.52
C ASP A 110 3.92 -24.95 7.24
N TYR A 111 4.27 -23.87 6.52
CA TYR A 111 4.63 -22.58 7.11
C TYR A 111 4.36 -21.41 6.16
N HIS A 112 4.25 -20.24 6.77
CA HIS A 112 4.24 -18.95 6.12
C HIS A 112 5.26 -18.05 6.82
N LEU A 113 6.20 -17.49 6.03
CA LEU A 113 7.17 -16.51 6.51
C LEU A 113 6.97 -15.21 5.76
N SER A 114 6.97 -14.11 6.48
CA SER A 114 6.88 -12.77 5.91
C SER A 114 7.88 -11.83 6.55
N THR A 115 8.26 -10.81 5.80
CA THR A 115 9.18 -9.78 6.25
C THR A 115 8.87 -8.48 5.52
N GLU A 116 9.33 -7.35 6.07
CA GLU A 116 9.06 -6.03 5.54
C GLU A 116 10.29 -5.13 5.58
N ARG A 117 10.28 -4.08 4.73
CA ARG A 117 11.28 -3.02 4.68
C ARG A 117 10.57 -1.69 4.56
N TYR A 118 11.19 -0.66 5.12
CA TYR A 118 10.75 0.72 5.03
C TYR A 118 11.91 1.60 4.58
N ALA A 119 11.64 2.53 3.67
CA ALA A 119 12.64 3.44 3.15
C ALA A 119 12.06 4.83 2.94
N ARG A 120 12.93 5.81 3.02
CA ARG A 120 12.64 7.18 2.64
C ARG A 120 12.88 7.38 1.15
N GLY A 121 12.03 8.16 0.48
CA GLY A 121 12.25 8.56 -0.91
C GLY A 121 13.36 9.60 -1.08
N GLY A 122 13.77 9.81 -2.32
CA GLY A 122 14.67 10.90 -2.73
C GLY A 122 16.16 10.69 -2.48
N ILE A 123 16.56 9.63 -1.78
CA ILE A 123 17.96 9.38 -1.38
C ILE A 123 18.54 8.09 -1.97
N GLY A 124 17.80 7.43 -2.89
CA GLY A 124 18.28 6.23 -3.58
C GLY A 124 18.09 4.92 -2.81
N GLN A 125 17.53 4.96 -1.60
CA GLN A 125 17.30 3.77 -0.78
C GLN A 125 16.20 2.88 -1.38
N ALA A 126 15.20 3.47 -2.02
CA ALA A 126 14.16 2.77 -2.75
C ALA A 126 13.77 3.54 -4.01
N GLY A 127 13.22 2.84 -4.99
CA GLY A 127 12.77 3.46 -6.22
C GLY A 127 12.32 2.46 -7.27
N VAL A 128 11.91 3.01 -8.42
CA VAL A 128 11.59 2.24 -9.63
C VAL A 128 12.12 2.95 -10.85
N GLU A 129 12.81 2.20 -11.72
CA GLU A 129 13.21 2.57 -13.06
C GLU A 129 12.45 1.73 -14.08
N TYR A 130 12.09 2.30 -15.23
CA TYR A 130 11.27 1.60 -16.21
C TYR A 130 12.06 0.98 -17.37
N ALA A 131 13.28 1.46 -17.66
CA ALA A 131 14.08 0.98 -18.79
C ALA A 131 15.59 1.02 -18.49
N PRO A 132 16.24 -0.09 -18.14
CA PRO A 132 15.63 -1.41 -17.85
C PRO A 132 14.79 -1.38 -16.58
N PHE A 133 13.73 -2.20 -16.53
CA PHE A 133 12.87 -2.23 -15.35
C PHE A 133 13.64 -2.72 -14.11
N ASN A 134 13.58 -1.93 -13.05
CA ASN A 134 14.19 -2.24 -11.77
C ASN A 134 13.37 -1.56 -10.66
N ALA A 135 12.78 -2.35 -9.78
CA ALA A 135 12.10 -1.87 -8.57
C ALA A 135 12.88 -2.38 -7.37
N TRP A 136 13.27 -1.49 -6.44
CA TRP A 136 14.13 -1.87 -5.31
C TRP A 136 13.78 -1.15 -4.01
N ILE A 137 14.19 -1.76 -2.93
CA ILE A 137 14.26 -1.20 -1.58
C ILE A 137 15.40 -1.88 -0.83
N ASP A 138 16.38 -1.10 -0.38
CA ASP A 138 17.63 -1.60 0.16
C ASP A 138 18.27 -2.65 -0.80
N GLU A 139 18.53 -3.86 -0.30
CA GLU A 139 19.08 -4.98 -1.06
C GLU A 139 18.05 -5.79 -1.84
N TRP A 140 16.76 -5.54 -1.65
CA TRP A 140 15.71 -6.26 -2.37
C TRP A 140 15.43 -5.62 -3.71
N SER A 141 15.33 -6.43 -4.75
CA SER A 141 14.99 -5.91 -6.08
C SER A 141 14.20 -6.90 -6.92
N MET A 142 13.34 -6.34 -7.77
CA MET A 142 12.67 -7.02 -8.87
C MET A 142 13.14 -6.38 -10.17
N LYS A 143 13.73 -7.17 -11.07
CA LYS A 143 14.29 -6.70 -12.34
C LYS A 143 13.58 -7.36 -13.51
N GLY A 144 13.30 -6.56 -14.53
CA GLY A 144 12.86 -7.05 -15.84
C GLY A 144 14.05 -7.35 -16.75
N SER A 145 13.86 -8.28 -17.67
CA SER A 145 14.79 -8.59 -18.76
C SER A 145 14.45 -7.77 -19.99
#